data_9f5284fe000e7f0aa44051116567d5ac
#
_entry.id   9f5284fe000e7f0aa44051116567d5ac
#
_cell.length_a   1.000
_cell.length_b   1.000
_cell.length_c   1.000
_cell.angle_alpha   90.00
_cell.angle_beta   90.00
_cell.angle_gamma   90.00
#
_symmetry.space_group_name_H-M   'P 1'
#
loop_
_entity.id
_entity.type
_entity.pdbx_description
1 polymer ?
#
loop_
_entity_poly.entity_id
_entity_poly.type
_entity_poly.pdbx_seq_one_letter_code
_entity_poly.pdbx_strand_id
1 'polypeptide(L)'
;MIFVLSACSKEPDQNMSKQTDRPTVTAQFEQSDEMISKYLDQLDDPNTTLDDKKRIVCVDYPKEYKTNYMPSLLKLNPENYTQAKLLSDLDIALSYYKEKENIQCKNTPS
;
A
#
# COMPACT_ATOMS: atom_id res chain seq x y z
N MET A 1 14.70 -25.99 -33.71
CA MET A 1 14.51 -25.71 -33.29
C MET A 1 14.11 -25.22 -32.39
N ILE A 2 13.91 -24.96 -32.20
CA ILE A 2 13.44 -24.52 -31.48
C ILE A 2 13.52 -24.11 -30.45
N PHE A 3 13.71 -23.95 -30.24
CA PHE A 3 13.79 -23.50 -29.35
C PHE A 3 13.81 -22.64 -28.92
N VAL A 4 13.77 -22.54 -29.20
CA VAL A 4 13.84 -21.76 -29.03
C VAL A 4 13.41 -21.07 -28.45
N LEU A 5 13.16 -20.95 -28.51
CA LEU A 5 12.72 -20.26 -28.04
C LEU A 5 12.52 -19.99 -27.04
N SER A 6 12.27 -20.18 -26.91
CA SER A 6 12.01 -20.05 -26.01
C SER A 6 12.56 -19.31 -25.27
N ALA A 7 13.01 -19.22 -25.24
CA ALA A 7 13.71 -18.62 -24.56
C ALA A 7 13.37 -17.45 -24.31
N CYS A 8 13.06 -17.11 -24.91
CA CYS A 8 12.78 -15.95 -24.79
C CYS A 8 12.15 -15.67 -23.72
N SER A 9 11.48 -16.11 -23.53
CA SER A 9 10.65 -15.80 -22.64
C SER A 9 11.18 -15.48 -21.48
N LYS A 10 11.70 -15.72 -21.10
CA LYS A 10 11.97 -15.47 -19.98
C LYS A 10 12.73 -14.56 -19.84
N GLU A 11 13.02 -14.38 -20.54
CA GLU A 11 13.78 -13.59 -20.57
C GLU A 11 13.66 -12.46 -19.94
N PRO A 12 12.80 -12.03 -19.98
CA PRO A 12 12.63 -10.81 -19.35
C PRO A 12 13.26 -10.84 -18.07
N ASP A 13 13.33 -11.84 -17.51
CA ASP A 13 13.83 -11.87 -16.29
C ASP A 13 15.15 -11.40 -16.17
N GLN A 14 15.93 -11.63 -17.05
CA GLN A 14 17.19 -11.20 -16.92
C GLN A 14 17.34 -9.81 -16.80
N ASN A 15 16.51 -9.10 -17.27
CA ASN A 15 16.64 -7.74 -17.16
C ASN A 15 16.68 -7.29 -15.84
N MET A 16 16.10 -7.94 -14.99
CA MET A 16 16.03 -7.51 -13.71
C MET A 16 17.29 -7.41 -13.05
N SER A 17 18.26 -8.05 -13.46
CA SER A 17 19.45 -8.00 -12.72
C SER A 17 19.98 -6.62 -12.58
N LYS A 18 19.79 -5.75 -13.49
CA LYS A 18 20.30 -4.47 -13.34
C LYS A 18 19.47 -3.63 -12.51
N GLN A 19 18.26 -3.88 -12.37
CA GLN A 19 17.46 -3.07 -11.57
C GLN A 19 16.96 -3.87 -10.45
N THR A 20 17.82 -4.44 -9.71
CA THR A 20 17.44 -5.24 -8.61
C THR A 20 16.53 -4.58 -7.69
N ASP A 21 16.74 -3.34 -7.37
CA ASP A 21 15.90 -2.66 -6.43
C ASP A 21 14.51 -2.40 -6.95
N ARG A 22 14.41 -2.12 -8.23
CA ARG A 22 13.15 -1.73 -8.76
C ARG A 22 12.12 -2.84 -8.73
N PRO A 23 12.41 -4.05 -9.14
CA PRO A 23 11.44 -5.12 -9.05
C PRO A 23 11.02 -5.40 -7.61
N THR A 24 11.97 -5.30 -6.68
CA THR A 24 11.66 -5.54 -5.29
C THR A 24 10.75 -4.45 -4.75
N VAL A 25 11.03 -3.21 -5.08
CA VAL A 25 10.20 -2.10 -4.63
C VAL A 25 8.83 -2.19 -5.26
N THR A 26 8.76 -2.58 -6.53
CA THR A 26 7.48 -2.74 -7.19
C THR A 26 6.65 -3.82 -6.52
N ALA A 27 7.28 -4.95 -6.19
CA ALA A 27 6.56 -6.02 -5.52
C ALA A 27 6.09 -5.57 -4.15
N GLN A 28 6.92 -4.82 -3.45
CA GLN A 28 6.54 -4.32 -2.14
C GLN A 28 5.37 -3.35 -2.25
N PHE A 29 5.38 -2.50 -3.26
CA PHE A 29 4.31 -1.56 -3.46
C PHE A 29 3.01 -2.30 -3.78
N GLU A 30 3.08 -3.29 -4.68
CA GLU A 30 1.89 -4.01 -5.07
C GLU A 30 1.30 -4.79 -3.91
N GLN A 31 2.15 -5.38 -3.10
CA GLN A 31 1.70 -6.10 -1.95
C GLN A 31 1.03 -5.18 -0.96
N SER A 32 1.61 -4.03 -0.73
CA SER A 32 1.06 -3.06 0.19
C SER A 32 -0.24 -2.48 -0.36
N ASP A 33 -0.29 -2.22 -1.65
CA ASP A 33 -1.49 -1.70 -2.29
C ASP A 33 -2.64 -2.70 -2.12
N GLU A 34 -2.34 -3.97 -2.24
CA GLU A 34 -3.33 -5.00 -2.07
C GLU A 34 -3.82 -5.06 -0.64
N MET A 35 -2.93 -4.92 0.32
CA MET A 35 -3.31 -4.91 1.72
C MET A 35 -4.19 -3.72 2.05
N ILE A 36 -3.82 -2.55 1.54
CA ILE A 36 -4.62 -1.36 1.79
C ILE A 36 -5.99 -1.51 1.15
N SER A 37 -6.05 -2.10 -0.04
CA SER A 37 -7.34 -2.33 -0.69
C SER A 37 -8.22 -3.24 0.17
N LYS A 38 -7.63 -4.23 0.80
CA LYS A 38 -8.39 -5.09 1.67
C LYS A 38 -8.90 -4.34 2.87
N TYR A 39 -8.09 -3.46 3.45
CA TYR A 39 -8.54 -2.67 4.58
C TYR A 39 -9.73 -1.79 4.18
N LEU A 40 -9.64 -1.19 2.99
CA LEU A 40 -10.74 -0.34 2.54
C LEU A 40 -12.00 -1.15 2.30
N ASP A 41 -11.86 -2.35 1.76
CA ASP A 41 -13.00 -3.21 1.55
C ASP A 41 -13.65 -3.57 2.88
N GLN A 42 -12.83 -3.85 3.88
CA GLN A 42 -13.36 -4.19 5.19
C GLN A 42 -14.04 -3.00 5.84
N LEU A 43 -13.49 -1.82 5.64
CA LEU A 43 -14.09 -0.62 6.21
C LEU A 43 -15.43 -0.32 5.57
N ASP A 44 -15.60 -0.71 4.32
CA ASP A 44 -16.87 -0.47 3.64
C ASP A 44 -17.86 -1.61 3.80
N ASP A 45 -17.44 -2.71 4.40
CA ASP A 45 -18.28 -3.88 4.55
C ASP A 45 -19.14 -3.75 5.82
N PRO A 46 -20.44 -3.76 5.69
CA PRO A 46 -21.29 -3.60 6.86
C PRO A 46 -21.17 -4.75 7.86
N ASN A 47 -20.61 -5.87 7.45
CA ASN A 47 -20.45 -6.99 8.36
C ASN A 47 -19.17 -6.92 9.18
N THR A 48 -18.29 -6.00 8.90
CA THR A 48 -17.08 -5.84 9.69
C THR A 48 -17.44 -5.19 11.02
N THR A 49 -16.95 -5.75 12.11
CA THR A 49 -17.31 -5.21 13.42
C THR A 49 -16.68 -3.85 13.63
N LEU A 50 -17.23 -3.09 14.53
CA LEU A 50 -16.69 -1.77 14.82
C LEU A 50 -15.30 -1.88 15.41
N ASP A 51 -15.04 -2.90 16.24
CA ASP A 51 -13.71 -3.08 16.80
C ASP A 51 -12.69 -3.33 15.70
N ASP A 52 -13.03 -4.12 14.71
CA ASP A 52 -12.14 -4.39 13.61
C ASP A 52 -11.92 -3.14 12.78
N LYS A 53 -12.98 -2.40 12.53
CA LYS A 53 -12.84 -1.16 11.78
C LYS A 53 -11.96 -0.18 12.52
N LYS A 54 -12.10 -0.13 13.82
CA LYS A 54 -11.31 0.78 14.63
C LYS A 54 -9.84 0.41 14.54
N ARG A 55 -9.53 -0.90 14.64
CA ARG A 55 -8.15 -1.31 14.55
C ARG A 55 -7.58 -0.99 13.19
N ILE A 56 -8.35 -1.17 12.13
CA ILE A 56 -7.88 -0.88 10.79
C ILE A 56 -7.57 0.61 10.65
N VAL A 57 -8.49 1.46 11.07
CA VAL A 57 -8.32 2.89 10.89
C VAL A 57 -7.23 3.45 11.79
N CYS A 58 -7.14 2.95 13.01
CA CYS A 58 -6.21 3.52 13.97
C CYS A 58 -4.83 2.91 13.93
N VAL A 59 -4.72 1.68 13.47
CA VAL A 59 -3.44 0.98 13.53
C VAL A 59 -3.02 0.40 12.19
N ASP A 60 -3.80 -0.52 11.65
CA ASP A 60 -3.36 -1.31 10.52
C ASP A 60 -3.13 -0.50 9.25
N TYR A 61 -4.10 0.30 8.88
CA TYR A 61 -4.04 1.09 7.67
C TYR A 61 -2.92 2.12 7.74
N PRO A 62 -2.87 2.98 8.76
CA PRO A 62 -1.79 3.97 8.81
C PRO A 62 -0.41 3.33 8.91
N LYS A 63 -0.30 2.21 9.59
CA LYS A 63 0.99 1.57 9.73
C LYS A 63 1.45 1.03 8.38
N GLU A 64 0.59 0.31 7.69
CA GLU A 64 0.96 -0.25 6.39
C GLU A 64 1.27 0.87 5.40
N TYR A 65 0.49 1.91 5.42
CA TYR A 65 0.69 3.04 4.52
C TYR A 65 2.05 3.68 4.75
N LYS A 66 2.38 3.96 6.01
CA LYS A 66 3.61 4.68 6.31
C LYS A 66 4.86 3.85 6.18
N THR A 67 4.76 2.56 6.47
CA THR A 67 5.96 1.74 6.47
C THR A 67 6.24 1.08 5.13
N ASN A 68 5.22 0.83 4.33
CA ASN A 68 5.42 0.11 3.08
C ASN A 68 4.91 0.83 1.85
N TYR A 69 3.67 1.29 1.89
CA TYR A 69 3.07 1.89 0.70
C TYR A 69 3.77 3.18 0.31
N MET A 70 3.87 4.10 1.25
CA MET A 70 4.44 5.41 0.97
C MET A 70 5.90 5.33 0.57
N PRO A 71 6.75 4.60 1.31
CA PRO A 71 8.15 4.55 0.91
C PRO A 71 8.35 3.92 -0.46
N SER A 72 7.55 2.92 -0.79
CA SER A 72 7.67 2.28 -2.09
C SER A 72 7.26 3.24 -3.19
N LEU A 73 6.17 3.94 -2.99
CA LEU A 73 5.67 4.86 -4.00
C LEU A 73 6.66 6.00 -4.22
N LEU A 74 7.27 6.48 -3.14
CA LEU A 74 8.25 7.55 -3.27
C LEU A 74 9.48 7.10 -4.04
N LYS A 75 9.86 5.84 -3.90
CA LYS A 75 10.98 5.33 -4.66
C LYS A 75 10.62 5.10 -6.11
N LEU A 76 9.40 4.66 -6.37
CA LEU A 76 9.00 4.37 -7.74
C LEU A 76 8.67 5.62 -8.53
N ASN A 77 8.17 6.63 -7.88
CA ASN A 77 7.71 7.80 -8.61
C ASN A 77 7.98 9.09 -7.85
N PRO A 78 9.24 9.38 -7.58
CA PRO A 78 9.57 10.53 -6.74
C PRO A 78 9.22 11.87 -7.35
N GLU A 79 9.02 11.91 -8.65
CA GLU A 79 8.71 13.17 -9.28
C GLU A 79 7.28 13.59 -9.09
N ASN A 80 6.40 12.65 -8.87
CA ASN A 80 4.99 12.96 -8.75
C ASN A 80 4.46 12.91 -7.33
N TYR A 81 5.25 12.42 -6.40
CA TYR A 81 4.78 12.28 -5.03
C TYR A 81 5.79 12.80 -4.04
N THR A 82 5.31 13.38 -2.96
CA THR A 82 6.16 13.78 -1.86
C THR A 82 5.61 13.18 -0.60
N GLN A 83 6.43 13.08 0.40
CA GLN A 83 6.00 12.52 1.67
C GLN A 83 4.87 13.37 2.25
N ALA A 84 4.99 14.68 2.19
CA ALA A 84 3.97 15.55 2.74
C ALA A 84 2.62 15.34 2.06
N LYS A 85 2.64 15.19 0.75
CA LYS A 85 1.41 14.99 0.03
C LYS A 85 0.78 13.66 0.37
N LEU A 86 1.59 12.61 0.46
CA LEU A 86 1.06 11.29 0.76
C LEU A 86 0.53 11.22 2.18
N LEU A 87 1.18 11.89 3.12
CA LEU A 87 0.68 11.91 4.48
C LEU A 87 -0.61 12.71 4.58
N SER A 88 -0.73 13.76 3.79
CA SER A 88 -1.96 14.52 3.76
C SER A 88 -3.10 13.67 3.19
N ASP A 89 -2.81 12.91 2.14
CA ASP A 89 -3.82 12.05 1.55
C ASP A 89 -4.26 10.98 2.55
N LEU A 90 -3.33 10.44 3.30
CA LEU A 90 -3.66 9.45 4.32
C LEU A 90 -4.57 10.06 5.38
N ASP A 91 -4.23 11.28 5.80
CA ASP A 91 -5.01 11.93 6.83
C ASP A 91 -6.44 12.17 6.37
N ILE A 92 -6.61 12.53 5.12
CA ILE A 92 -7.94 12.75 4.57
C ILE A 92 -8.73 11.44 4.58
N ALA A 93 -8.10 10.35 4.17
CA ALA A 93 -8.78 9.07 4.13
C ALA A 93 -9.15 8.60 5.54
N LEU A 94 -8.23 8.75 6.49
CA LEU A 94 -8.51 8.33 7.84
C LEU A 94 -9.62 9.18 8.47
N SER A 95 -9.59 10.47 8.20
CA SER A 95 -10.62 11.34 8.74
C SER A 95 -12.00 10.96 8.20
N TYR A 96 -12.06 10.61 6.93
CA TYR A 96 -13.30 10.21 6.32
C TYR A 96 -13.90 9.01 7.06
N TYR A 97 -13.07 7.99 7.32
CA TYR A 97 -13.59 6.80 7.97
C TYR A 97 -13.86 7.01 9.45
N LYS A 98 -13.07 7.86 10.10
CA LYS A 98 -13.32 8.17 11.49
C LYS A 98 -14.68 8.82 11.65
N GLU A 99 -15.01 9.71 10.76
CA GLU A 99 -16.29 10.37 10.84
C GLU A 99 -17.43 9.44 10.44
N LYS A 100 -17.23 8.70 9.37
CA LYS A 100 -18.26 7.82 8.90
C LYS A 100 -18.63 6.75 9.92
N GLU A 101 -17.61 6.19 10.58
CA GLU A 101 -17.86 5.11 11.53
C GLU A 101 -17.84 5.58 12.97
N ASN A 102 -17.69 6.87 13.19
CA ASN A 102 -17.66 7.43 14.53
C ASN A 102 -16.52 6.80 15.36
N ILE A 103 -15.35 6.74 14.79
CA ILE A 103 -14.20 6.12 15.42
C ILE A 103 -13.28 7.18 15.98
N GLN A 104 -12.77 6.93 17.17
CA GLN A 104 -11.77 7.78 17.79
C GLN A 104 -10.57 6.96 18.11
N CYS A 105 -9.40 7.40 17.62
CA CYS A 105 -8.16 6.68 17.88
C CYS A 105 -7.44 7.32 19.02
N LYS A 106 -7.91 7.08 20.22
CA LYS A 106 -7.32 7.72 21.32
C LYS A 106 -5.99 7.15 21.66
N ASN A 107 -5.16 7.91 22.18
CA ASN A 107 -3.86 7.50 22.60
C ASN A 107 -3.02 6.99 21.52
N THR A 108 -3.27 7.29 20.34
CA THR A 108 -2.48 6.82 19.31
C THR A 108 -1.38 7.71 19.13
N PRO A 109 -0.26 7.39 19.47
CA PRO A 109 0.82 8.25 19.34
C PRO A 109 1.12 8.47 17.93
N SER A 110 0.76 7.89 17.19
CA SER A 110 0.97 8.07 15.85
C SER A 110 1.90 8.41 15.25
#